data_86fb33245b85cd87a0a09e5b84e5e6cf
#
_entry.id   86fb33245b85cd87a0a09e5b84e5e6cf
#
_cell.length_a   1.000
_cell.length_b   1.000
_cell.length_c   1.000
_cell.angle_alpha   90.00
_cell.angle_beta   90.00
_cell.angle_gamma   90.00
#
_symmetry.space_group_name_H-M   'P 1'
#
loop_
_entity.id
_entity.type
_entity.pdbx_description
1 polymer ?
#
loop_
_entity_poly.entity_id
_entity_poly.type
_entity_poly.pdbx_seq_one_letter_code
_entity_poly.pdbx_strand_id
1 'polypeptide(L)'
;MKTRVYIDGYSFYYNCLKGTHFKWLNIHELLEKYVLPRSHGNNFTLHEIEPIKFFTAEILPNVASDPNSINDQRSYNKALKLVCGSKIKTIPGKYQCNPVTYPAYELDKNGKEILPKDSSRVKVWKLEEKKSDVNVAVEAVFDALLDPNLEQIVFVTNDTDILPALEKIRAFNDISDRKVKIGYIAPIVENHPTRRPNGELVNMADWTIGSIQEAELILSQLPPYVANRRGPALKPISWFKYPVKVEEILTLLSDKEVLGSVPKAWKDYLLTDPHYKVKGLPEHKCSLADLLNDEQGIEDVLIHTRAFAEFKRSQPNE
;
A
#
# COMPACT_ATOMS: atom_id res chain seq x y z
N MET A 1 -12.68 -13.91 -17.89
CA MET A 1 -13.56 -12.74 -17.68
C MET A 1 -12.69 -11.49 -17.66
N LYS A 2 -12.99 -10.50 -18.51
CA LYS A 2 -12.31 -9.20 -18.48
C LYS A 2 -12.65 -8.45 -17.19
N THR A 3 -11.64 -8.24 -16.37
CA THR A 3 -11.75 -7.84 -14.97
C THR A 3 -11.13 -6.48 -14.72
N ARG A 4 -11.83 -5.58 -14.03
CA ARG A 4 -11.30 -4.32 -13.50
C ARG A 4 -11.41 -4.30 -11.98
N VAL A 5 -10.34 -3.82 -11.32
CA VAL A 5 -10.25 -3.81 -9.85
C VAL A 5 -10.33 -2.38 -9.34
N TYR A 6 -11.13 -2.16 -8.31
CA TYR A 6 -11.36 -0.89 -7.64
C TYR A 6 -10.86 -0.99 -6.21
N ILE A 7 -9.81 -0.25 -5.88
CA ILE A 7 -9.15 -0.33 -4.58
C ILE A 7 -9.43 0.95 -3.80
N ASP A 8 -10.17 0.82 -2.72
CA ASP A 8 -10.25 1.84 -1.68
C ASP A 8 -8.91 1.87 -0.93
N GLY A 9 -8.10 2.87 -1.25
CA GLY A 9 -6.74 3.00 -0.70
C GLY A 9 -6.72 3.25 0.80
N TYR A 10 -7.75 3.93 1.36
CA TYR A 10 -7.86 4.16 2.79
C TYR A 10 -8.14 2.85 3.51
N SER A 11 -9.19 2.14 3.11
CA SER A 11 -9.53 0.83 3.65
C SER A 11 -8.36 -0.16 3.50
N PHE A 12 -7.71 -0.20 2.34
CA PHE A 12 -6.56 -1.06 2.10
C PHE A 12 -5.38 -0.72 3.02
N TYR A 13 -5.02 0.58 3.15
CA TYR A 13 -3.94 1.00 4.02
C TYR A 13 -4.22 0.68 5.50
N TYR A 14 -5.36 1.10 6.03
CA TYR A 14 -5.66 0.97 7.45
C TYR A 14 -5.93 -0.46 7.89
N ASN A 15 -6.46 -1.29 7.01
CA ASN A 15 -6.79 -2.67 7.35
C ASN A 15 -5.66 -3.66 7.06
N CYS A 16 -4.77 -3.37 6.09
CA CYS A 16 -3.75 -4.30 5.63
C CYS A 16 -2.30 -3.80 5.83
N LEU A 17 -2.01 -2.52 5.64
CA LEU A 17 -0.63 -2.04 5.54
C LEU A 17 -0.15 -1.20 6.71
N LYS A 18 -1.05 -0.53 7.44
CA LYS A 18 -0.68 0.35 8.57
C LYS A 18 0.03 -0.46 9.66
N GLY A 19 1.18 0.06 10.12
CA GLY A 19 1.99 -0.61 11.14
C GLY A 19 2.86 -1.75 10.62
N THR A 20 2.84 -2.04 9.31
CA THR A 20 3.66 -3.08 8.69
C THR A 20 4.82 -2.49 7.87
N HIS A 21 5.77 -3.34 7.50
CA HIS A 21 6.85 -3.01 6.56
C HIS A 21 6.47 -3.27 5.10
N PHE A 22 5.23 -3.70 4.83
CA PHE A 22 4.75 -4.05 3.49
C PHE A 22 4.22 -2.86 2.68
N LYS A 23 4.31 -1.62 3.19
CA LYS A 23 3.77 -0.42 2.53
C LYS A 23 4.35 -0.14 1.14
N TRP A 24 5.56 -0.64 0.82
CA TRP A 24 6.23 -0.49 -0.48
C TRP A 24 5.77 -1.54 -1.48
N LEU A 25 4.47 -1.64 -1.70
CA LEU A 25 3.78 -2.74 -2.36
C LEU A 25 3.57 -2.48 -3.86
N ASN A 26 3.88 -3.46 -4.71
CA ASN A 26 3.45 -3.53 -6.09
C ASN A 26 2.01 -4.08 -6.15
N ILE A 27 1.04 -3.18 -6.10
CA ILE A 27 -0.39 -3.54 -6.06
C ILE A 27 -0.80 -4.35 -7.29
N HIS A 28 -0.26 -4.03 -8.48
CA HIS A 28 -0.57 -4.78 -9.70
C HIS A 28 -0.09 -6.23 -9.59
N GLU A 29 1.13 -6.45 -9.18
CA GLU A 29 1.71 -7.77 -9.02
C GLU A 29 0.99 -8.60 -7.95
N LEU A 30 0.67 -7.96 -6.80
CA LEU A 30 -0.12 -8.58 -5.76
C LEU A 30 -1.43 -9.14 -6.29
N LEU A 31 -2.17 -8.32 -7.02
CA LEU A 31 -3.49 -8.72 -7.51
C LEU A 31 -3.40 -9.73 -8.66
N GLU A 32 -2.59 -9.45 -9.66
CA GLU A 32 -2.51 -10.27 -10.87
C GLU A 32 -1.92 -11.66 -10.61
N LYS A 33 -0.82 -11.73 -9.82
CA LYS A 33 -0.08 -12.98 -9.64
C LYS A 33 -0.51 -13.80 -8.44
N TYR A 34 -1.02 -13.15 -7.40
CA TYR A 34 -1.22 -13.85 -6.12
C TYR A 34 -2.66 -13.85 -5.64
N VAL A 35 -3.31 -12.71 -5.55
CA VAL A 35 -4.64 -12.64 -4.91
C VAL A 35 -5.76 -13.12 -5.84
N LEU A 36 -5.88 -12.56 -7.05
CA LEU A 36 -6.96 -12.92 -7.98
C LEU A 36 -6.94 -14.41 -8.41
N PRO A 37 -5.78 -15.07 -8.57
CA PRO A 37 -5.75 -16.50 -8.86
C PRO A 37 -6.43 -17.39 -7.82
N ARG A 38 -6.58 -16.92 -6.59
CA ARG A 38 -7.29 -17.64 -5.51
C ARG A 38 -8.81 -17.60 -5.63
N SER A 39 -9.37 -16.82 -6.54
CA SER A 39 -10.81 -16.79 -6.79
C SER A 39 -11.26 -18.08 -7.51
N HIS A 40 -11.43 -19.15 -6.77
CA HIS A 40 -11.68 -20.50 -7.27
C HIS A 40 -12.77 -20.55 -8.34
N GLY A 41 -12.44 -21.16 -9.49
CA GLY A 41 -13.36 -21.36 -10.62
C GLY A 41 -13.69 -20.09 -11.42
N ASN A 42 -13.14 -18.95 -11.07
CA ASN A 42 -13.31 -17.70 -11.79
C ASN A 42 -12.06 -17.36 -12.59
N ASN A 43 -12.05 -17.69 -13.87
CA ASN A 43 -11.01 -17.22 -14.78
C ASN A 43 -11.09 -15.70 -14.89
N PHE A 44 -9.98 -15.00 -14.67
CA PHE A 44 -9.87 -13.57 -14.87
C PHE A 44 -8.80 -13.25 -15.91
N THR A 45 -8.99 -12.13 -16.59
CA THR A 45 -7.99 -11.45 -17.39
C THR A 45 -8.11 -9.98 -17.07
N LEU A 46 -7.07 -9.35 -16.58
CA LEU A 46 -7.11 -7.93 -16.29
C LEU A 46 -7.48 -7.13 -17.54
N HIS A 47 -8.32 -6.12 -17.38
CA HIS A 47 -8.74 -5.27 -18.48
C HIS A 47 -7.55 -4.58 -19.15
N GLU A 48 -7.60 -4.32 -20.45
CA GLU A 48 -6.47 -3.75 -21.20
C GLU A 48 -6.22 -2.27 -20.84
N ILE A 49 -7.31 -1.56 -20.53
CA ILE A 49 -7.30 -0.14 -20.20
C ILE A 49 -7.62 0.03 -18.72
N GLU A 50 -6.71 0.65 -17.97
CA GLU A 50 -6.88 0.97 -16.56
C GLU A 50 -7.40 -0.22 -15.73
N PRO A 51 -6.71 -1.38 -15.76
CA PRO A 51 -7.21 -2.59 -15.11
C PRO A 51 -7.38 -2.43 -13.60
N ILE A 52 -6.62 -1.54 -12.99
CA ILE A 52 -6.70 -1.24 -11.55
C ILE A 52 -6.91 0.26 -11.36
N LYS A 53 -8.01 0.61 -10.71
CA LYS A 53 -8.31 1.98 -10.25
C LYS A 53 -8.03 2.05 -8.75
N PHE A 54 -7.02 2.84 -8.38
CA PHE A 54 -6.55 3.00 -7.01
C PHE A 54 -6.97 4.37 -6.48
N PHE A 55 -7.91 4.40 -5.55
CA PHE A 55 -8.46 5.61 -4.95
C PHE A 55 -7.68 5.92 -3.67
N THR A 56 -7.02 7.07 -3.63
CA THR A 56 -6.19 7.47 -2.49
C THR A 56 -6.12 8.97 -2.35
N ALA A 57 -5.88 9.46 -1.14
CA ALA A 57 -5.74 10.89 -0.87
C ALA A 57 -4.33 11.20 -0.34
N GLU A 58 -3.80 12.37 -0.69
CA GLU A 58 -2.50 12.81 -0.18
C GLU A 58 -2.62 13.21 1.30
N ILE A 59 -1.71 12.71 2.13
CA ILE A 59 -1.65 13.02 3.56
C ILE A 59 -1.47 14.54 3.76
N LEU A 60 -2.18 15.09 4.77
CA LEU A 60 -2.02 16.51 5.14
C LEU A 60 -0.80 16.70 6.06
N PRO A 61 0.10 17.65 5.74
CA PRO A 61 1.31 17.89 6.53
C PRO A 61 1.05 18.20 8.01
N ASN A 62 0.01 18.97 8.26
CA ASN A 62 -0.35 19.47 9.59
C ASN A 62 -1.08 18.44 10.47
N VAL A 63 -1.32 17.22 9.94
CA VAL A 63 -2.04 16.14 10.66
C VAL A 63 -1.17 14.89 10.77
N ALA A 64 -0.16 14.76 9.90
CA ALA A 64 0.77 13.65 9.94
C ALA A 64 1.59 13.67 11.23
N SER A 65 1.63 12.56 11.96
CA SER A 65 2.48 12.40 13.14
C SER A 65 3.97 12.31 12.81
N ASP A 66 4.30 11.83 11.59
CA ASP A 66 5.65 11.80 11.06
C ASP A 66 5.78 12.85 9.95
N PRO A 67 6.68 13.84 10.07
CA PRO A 67 6.87 14.90 9.08
C PRO A 67 7.29 14.37 7.69
N ASN A 68 7.87 13.17 7.61
CA ASN A 68 8.29 12.55 6.37
C ASN A 68 7.14 11.85 5.62
N SER A 69 6.01 11.59 6.27
CA SER A 69 4.90 10.79 5.72
C SER A 69 4.45 11.22 4.32
N ILE A 70 4.48 12.53 4.02
CA ILE A 70 4.08 13.05 2.71
C ILE A 70 5.10 12.69 1.65
N ASN A 71 6.39 12.89 1.96
CA ASN A 71 7.47 12.57 1.03
C ASN A 71 7.53 11.06 0.79
N ASP A 72 7.29 10.27 1.82
CA ASP A 72 7.22 8.81 1.76
C ASP A 72 6.07 8.36 0.84
N GLN A 73 4.88 8.93 1.04
CA GLN A 73 3.73 8.65 0.18
C GLN A 73 3.97 9.08 -1.28
N ARG A 74 4.58 10.26 -1.48
CA ARG A 74 4.93 10.74 -2.83
C ARG A 74 5.97 9.85 -3.50
N SER A 75 6.98 9.37 -2.75
CA SER A 75 7.96 8.42 -3.26
C SER A 75 7.29 7.12 -3.69
N TYR A 76 6.37 6.60 -2.86
CA TYR A 76 5.59 5.41 -3.19
C TYR A 76 4.73 5.59 -4.44
N ASN A 77 3.94 6.64 -4.51
CA ASN A 77 3.09 6.92 -5.68
C ASN A 77 3.91 7.05 -6.96
N LYS A 78 5.12 7.67 -6.85
CA LYS A 78 6.06 7.76 -7.97
C LYS A 78 6.59 6.39 -8.39
N ALA A 79 7.01 5.55 -7.42
CA ALA A 79 7.49 4.20 -7.69
C ALA A 79 6.40 3.34 -8.35
N LEU A 80 5.20 3.37 -7.80
CA LEU A 80 4.04 2.64 -8.32
C LEU A 80 3.74 3.04 -9.78
N LYS A 81 3.71 4.36 -10.05
CA LYS A 81 3.52 4.87 -11.41
C LYS A 81 4.63 4.46 -12.37
N LEU A 82 5.89 4.45 -11.93
CA LEU A 82 7.03 4.08 -12.77
C LEU A 82 7.04 2.59 -13.10
N VAL A 83 6.70 1.74 -12.15
CA VAL A 83 6.73 0.27 -12.32
C VAL A 83 5.47 -0.23 -13.03
N CYS A 84 4.30 0.24 -12.62
CA CYS A 84 3.04 -0.27 -13.14
C CYS A 84 2.54 0.45 -14.40
N GLY A 85 3.03 1.68 -14.68
CA GLY A 85 2.64 2.45 -15.87
C GLY A 85 1.13 2.65 -15.97
N SER A 86 0.57 2.30 -17.14
CA SER A 86 -0.88 2.40 -17.43
C SER A 86 -1.73 1.31 -16.75
N LYS A 87 -1.10 0.33 -16.10
CA LYS A 87 -1.81 -0.78 -15.42
C LYS A 87 -2.50 -0.33 -14.12
N ILE A 88 -2.11 0.81 -13.56
CA ILE A 88 -2.76 1.42 -12.40
C ILE A 88 -3.11 2.87 -12.70
N LYS A 89 -4.38 3.20 -12.56
CA LYS A 89 -4.87 4.58 -12.54
C LYS A 89 -5.09 5.03 -11.10
N THR A 90 -4.30 5.99 -10.64
CA THR A 90 -4.54 6.62 -9.33
C THR A 90 -5.60 7.71 -9.46
N ILE A 91 -6.65 7.62 -8.67
CA ILE A 91 -7.75 8.60 -8.62
C ILE A 91 -7.68 9.31 -7.26
N PRO A 92 -7.42 10.63 -7.24
CA PRO A 92 -7.19 11.34 -6.00
C PRO A 92 -8.50 11.64 -5.25
N GLY A 93 -8.54 11.26 -3.98
CA GLY A 93 -9.41 11.82 -2.96
C GLY A 93 -8.84 13.11 -2.38
N LYS A 94 -9.42 13.59 -1.29
CA LYS A 94 -8.97 14.79 -0.59
C LYS A 94 -9.16 14.67 0.92
N TYR A 95 -8.10 14.87 1.68
CA TYR A 95 -8.23 15.09 3.12
C TYR A 95 -8.60 16.52 3.46
N GLN A 96 -9.45 16.68 4.47
CA GLN A 96 -9.77 17.96 5.10
C GLN A 96 -9.61 17.83 6.61
N CYS A 97 -9.03 18.84 7.24
CA CYS A 97 -8.92 18.92 8.67
C CYS A 97 -9.50 20.27 9.13
N ASN A 98 -10.67 20.23 9.73
CA ASN A 98 -11.41 21.42 10.15
C ASN A 98 -11.72 21.37 11.64
N PRO A 99 -11.72 22.50 12.35
CA PRO A 99 -12.24 22.55 13.70
C PRO A 99 -13.77 22.38 13.68
N VAL A 100 -14.27 21.43 14.46
CA VAL A 100 -15.70 21.16 14.62
C VAL A 100 -16.03 21.08 16.10
N THR A 101 -17.28 21.32 16.44
CA THR A 101 -17.77 21.26 17.81
C THR A 101 -18.69 20.06 17.97
N TYR A 102 -18.30 19.11 18.83
CA TYR A 102 -19.06 17.89 19.13
C TYR A 102 -19.57 17.88 20.58
N PRO A 103 -20.65 17.11 20.86
CA PRO A 103 -21.00 16.75 22.23
C PRO A 103 -19.85 15.96 22.88
N ALA A 104 -19.51 16.32 24.12
CA ALA A 104 -18.56 15.55 24.90
C ALA A 104 -19.21 14.24 25.39
N TYR A 105 -18.42 13.15 25.44
CA TYR A 105 -18.86 11.95 26.13
C TYR A 105 -18.68 12.16 27.64
N GLU A 106 -19.79 12.24 28.39
CA GLU A 106 -19.80 12.52 29.80
C GLU A 106 -20.70 11.53 30.56
N LEU A 107 -20.34 11.27 31.82
CA LEU A 107 -21.14 10.45 32.73
C LEU A 107 -21.71 11.33 33.80
N ASP A 108 -22.95 11.04 34.26
CA ASP A 108 -23.54 11.66 35.41
C ASP A 108 -22.93 11.18 36.75
N LYS A 109 -23.39 11.72 37.90
CA LYS A 109 -22.86 11.35 39.21
C LYS A 109 -23.06 9.88 39.59
N ASN A 110 -23.90 9.17 38.84
CA ASN A 110 -24.21 7.76 39.04
C ASN A 110 -23.46 6.85 38.02
N GLY A 111 -22.60 7.41 37.16
CA GLY A 111 -21.87 6.69 36.12
C GLY A 111 -22.72 6.37 34.90
N LYS A 112 -23.89 7.01 34.71
CA LYS A 112 -24.73 6.83 33.52
C LYS A 112 -24.36 7.85 32.46
N GLU A 113 -24.40 7.44 31.20
CA GLU A 113 -24.12 8.28 30.04
C GLU A 113 -25.09 9.46 29.94
N ILE A 114 -24.56 10.67 29.80
CA ILE A 114 -25.32 11.88 29.48
C ILE A 114 -25.59 11.87 27.98
N LEU A 115 -26.85 12.13 27.60
CA LEU A 115 -27.19 12.12 26.16
C LEU A 115 -26.45 13.23 25.42
N PRO A 116 -26.09 13.04 24.13
CA PRO A 116 -25.32 14.02 23.35
C PRO A 116 -25.97 15.43 23.29
N LYS A 117 -27.30 15.52 23.39
CA LYS A 117 -28.03 16.80 23.40
C LYS A 117 -27.85 17.59 24.71
N ASP A 118 -27.57 16.90 25.80
CA ASP A 118 -27.52 17.45 27.17
C ASP A 118 -26.07 17.58 27.69
N SER A 119 -25.06 17.03 26.94
CA SER A 119 -23.67 17.10 27.30
C SER A 119 -23.01 18.44 26.94
N SER A 120 -21.87 18.71 27.53
CA SER A 120 -21.05 19.87 27.17
C SER A 120 -20.57 19.79 25.71
N ARG A 121 -20.11 20.93 25.17
CA ARG A 121 -19.59 21.01 23.79
C ARG A 121 -18.09 21.20 23.78
N VAL A 122 -17.37 20.34 23.05
CA VAL A 122 -15.92 20.43 22.88
C VAL A 122 -15.54 20.68 21.42
N LYS A 123 -14.57 21.58 21.23
CA LYS A 123 -14.01 21.87 19.92
C LYS A 123 -12.83 20.94 19.65
N VAL A 124 -12.89 20.21 18.57
CA VAL A 124 -11.87 19.23 18.16
C VAL A 124 -11.48 19.41 16.72
N TRP A 125 -10.29 18.94 16.36
CA TRP A 125 -9.91 18.79 14.96
C TRP A 125 -10.56 17.54 14.39
N LYS A 126 -11.38 17.70 13.35
CA LYS A 126 -11.95 16.59 12.59
C LYS A 126 -11.17 16.41 11.29
N LEU A 127 -10.49 15.29 11.18
CA LEU A 127 -9.89 14.82 9.94
C LEU A 127 -10.91 13.97 9.18
N GLU A 128 -11.18 14.33 7.95
CA GLU A 128 -12.09 13.57 7.08
C GLU A 128 -11.44 13.36 5.72
N GLU A 129 -11.53 12.16 5.21
CA GLU A 129 -11.32 11.91 3.79
C GLU A 129 -12.63 12.22 3.03
N LYS A 130 -12.49 12.84 1.89
CA LYS A 130 -13.61 13.23 1.03
C LYS A 130 -13.40 12.68 -0.37
N LYS A 131 -14.48 12.29 -1.00
CA LYS A 131 -14.58 11.87 -2.40
C LYS A 131 -14.11 10.45 -2.71
N SER A 132 -13.27 9.80 -1.92
CA SER A 132 -12.74 8.47 -2.29
C SER A 132 -13.84 7.44 -2.46
N ASP A 133 -14.71 7.25 -1.47
CA ASP A 133 -15.79 6.26 -1.50
C ASP A 133 -16.79 6.56 -2.61
N VAL A 134 -17.16 7.85 -2.75
CA VAL A 134 -18.04 8.29 -3.85
C VAL A 134 -17.38 8.04 -5.21
N ASN A 135 -16.08 8.30 -5.36
CA ASN A 135 -15.38 8.04 -6.59
C ASN A 135 -15.30 6.54 -6.90
N VAL A 136 -15.03 5.68 -5.89
CA VAL A 136 -15.08 4.21 -6.06
C VAL A 136 -16.43 3.79 -6.60
N ALA A 137 -17.51 4.22 -5.93
CA ALA A 137 -18.88 3.86 -6.28
C ALA A 137 -19.26 4.32 -7.70
N VAL A 138 -19.02 5.61 -7.99
CA VAL A 138 -19.39 6.23 -9.27
C VAL A 138 -18.60 5.61 -10.43
N GLU A 139 -17.27 5.48 -10.30
CA GLU A 139 -16.41 4.89 -11.34
C GLU A 139 -16.80 3.42 -11.61
N ALA A 140 -17.08 2.64 -10.57
CA ALA A 140 -17.47 1.25 -10.73
C ALA A 140 -18.82 1.10 -11.45
N VAL A 141 -19.83 1.86 -11.04
CA VAL A 141 -21.16 1.84 -11.70
C VAL A 141 -21.05 2.34 -13.14
N PHE A 142 -20.31 3.44 -13.38
CA PHE A 142 -20.12 4.00 -14.71
C PHE A 142 -19.46 2.99 -15.65
N ASP A 143 -18.39 2.34 -15.22
CA ASP A 143 -17.71 1.32 -16.02
C ASP A 143 -18.61 0.08 -16.24
N ALA A 144 -19.36 -0.35 -15.23
CA ALA A 144 -20.30 -1.47 -15.37
C ALA A 144 -21.34 -1.21 -16.44
N LEU A 145 -21.83 0.02 -16.54
CA LEU A 145 -22.89 0.38 -17.48
C LEU A 145 -22.35 0.61 -18.90
N LEU A 146 -21.23 1.32 -19.02
CA LEU A 146 -20.76 1.85 -20.29
C LEU A 146 -19.67 1.02 -20.99
N ASP A 147 -18.90 0.21 -20.26
CA ASP A 147 -17.86 -0.61 -20.87
C ASP A 147 -18.42 -1.98 -21.29
N PRO A 148 -18.69 -2.19 -22.60
CA PRO A 148 -19.31 -3.44 -23.04
C PRO A 148 -18.40 -4.66 -22.93
N ASN A 149 -17.09 -4.44 -22.76
CA ASN A 149 -16.09 -5.50 -22.62
C ASN A 149 -15.86 -5.91 -21.18
N LEU A 150 -16.38 -5.16 -20.21
CA LEU A 150 -16.19 -5.43 -18.80
C LEU A 150 -17.13 -6.55 -18.35
N GLU A 151 -16.56 -7.68 -17.92
CA GLU A 151 -17.31 -8.86 -17.50
C GLU A 151 -17.30 -9.05 -15.98
N GLN A 152 -16.32 -8.44 -15.30
CA GLN A 152 -16.15 -8.57 -13.86
C GLN A 152 -15.58 -7.30 -13.24
N ILE A 153 -16.17 -6.88 -12.13
CA ILE A 153 -15.70 -5.82 -11.24
C ILE A 153 -15.27 -6.44 -9.93
N VAL A 154 -14.10 -6.06 -9.43
CA VAL A 154 -13.59 -6.53 -8.15
C VAL A 154 -13.37 -5.34 -7.23
N PHE A 155 -13.99 -5.36 -6.05
CA PHE A 155 -13.80 -4.37 -5.01
C PHE A 155 -12.79 -4.84 -3.98
N VAL A 156 -11.82 -3.99 -3.65
CA VAL A 156 -10.85 -4.19 -2.57
C VAL A 156 -11.10 -3.12 -1.52
N THR A 157 -11.99 -3.42 -0.60
CA THR A 157 -12.40 -2.54 0.50
C THR A 157 -13.06 -3.37 1.60
N ASN A 158 -13.22 -2.83 2.79
CA ASN A 158 -14.07 -3.41 3.85
C ASN A 158 -15.11 -2.38 4.33
N ASP A 159 -15.31 -1.30 3.56
CA ASP A 159 -16.25 -0.24 3.83
C ASP A 159 -17.60 -0.52 3.16
N THR A 160 -18.67 -0.37 3.93
CA THR A 160 -20.06 -0.58 3.46
C THR A 160 -20.61 0.59 2.64
N ASP A 161 -19.96 1.74 2.64
CA ASP A 161 -20.42 2.90 1.88
C ASP A 161 -20.46 2.66 0.36
N ILE A 162 -19.82 1.56 -0.12
CA ILE A 162 -19.91 1.12 -1.51
C ILE A 162 -21.12 0.22 -1.83
N LEU A 163 -21.86 -0.28 -0.83
CA LEU A 163 -23.01 -1.16 -1.04
C LEU A 163 -24.03 -0.62 -2.07
N PRO A 164 -24.38 0.68 -2.05
CA PRO A 164 -25.27 1.23 -3.07
C PRO A 164 -24.77 1.05 -4.51
N ALA A 165 -23.44 1.05 -4.72
CA ALA A 165 -22.88 0.78 -6.05
C ALA A 165 -23.07 -0.68 -6.46
N LEU A 166 -22.84 -1.63 -5.54
CA LEU A 166 -23.09 -3.06 -5.80
C LEU A 166 -24.57 -3.32 -6.13
N GLU A 167 -25.49 -2.71 -5.38
CA GLU A 167 -26.92 -2.79 -5.63
C GLU A 167 -27.29 -2.28 -7.03
N LYS A 168 -26.69 -1.17 -7.47
CA LYS A 168 -26.94 -0.63 -8.83
C LYS A 168 -26.38 -1.53 -9.92
N ILE A 169 -25.24 -2.17 -9.71
CA ILE A 169 -24.69 -3.15 -10.65
C ILE A 169 -25.58 -4.39 -10.70
N ARG A 170 -26.11 -4.85 -9.57
CA ARG A 170 -27.10 -5.95 -9.52
C ARG A 170 -28.37 -5.60 -10.27
N ALA A 171 -28.94 -4.43 -9.99
CA ALA A 171 -30.15 -3.95 -10.68
C ALA A 171 -29.92 -3.82 -12.20
N PHE A 172 -28.74 -3.37 -12.63
CA PHE A 172 -28.36 -3.39 -14.05
C PHE A 172 -28.31 -4.81 -14.61
N ASN A 173 -27.72 -5.75 -13.87
CA ASN A 173 -27.68 -7.15 -14.26
C ASN A 173 -29.08 -7.76 -14.42
N ASP A 174 -30.06 -7.32 -13.64
CA ASP A 174 -31.46 -7.86 -13.74
C ASP A 174 -32.13 -7.47 -15.02
N ILE A 175 -31.88 -6.28 -15.55
CA ILE A 175 -32.55 -5.72 -16.74
C ILE A 175 -31.72 -5.81 -18.03
N SER A 176 -30.41 -6.11 -17.95
CA SER A 176 -29.48 -6.18 -19.07
C SER A 176 -29.26 -7.63 -19.49
N ASP A 177 -29.10 -7.87 -20.79
CA ASP A 177 -28.61 -9.16 -21.30
C ASP A 177 -27.17 -9.43 -20.90
N ARG A 178 -26.37 -8.37 -20.74
CA ARG A 178 -25.00 -8.42 -20.25
C ARG A 178 -24.98 -8.48 -18.72
N LYS A 179 -24.26 -9.44 -18.18
CA LYS A 179 -24.09 -9.63 -16.75
C LYS A 179 -22.66 -9.31 -16.34
N VAL A 180 -22.49 -8.41 -15.38
CA VAL A 180 -21.19 -8.07 -14.78
C VAL A 180 -21.07 -8.77 -13.43
N LYS A 181 -20.09 -9.66 -13.28
CA LYS A 181 -19.83 -10.32 -11.99
C LYS A 181 -19.20 -9.36 -11.00
N ILE A 182 -19.50 -9.56 -9.73
CA ILE A 182 -18.97 -8.78 -8.60
C ILE A 182 -18.06 -9.69 -7.78
N GLY A 183 -16.76 -9.37 -7.75
CA GLY A 183 -15.79 -9.96 -6.83
C GLY A 183 -15.56 -9.06 -5.63
N TYR A 184 -15.28 -9.65 -4.49
CA TYR A 184 -14.93 -8.93 -3.27
C TYR A 184 -13.64 -9.49 -2.66
N ILE A 185 -12.72 -8.59 -2.34
CA ILE A 185 -11.46 -8.89 -1.63
C ILE A 185 -11.45 -8.03 -0.38
N ALA A 186 -11.47 -8.69 0.79
CA ALA A 186 -11.29 -7.99 2.05
C ALA A 186 -9.79 -7.64 2.23
N PRO A 187 -9.42 -6.38 2.37
CA PRO A 187 -8.03 -5.96 2.54
C PRO A 187 -7.56 -6.20 3.98
N ILE A 188 -7.58 -7.43 4.43
CA ILE A 188 -7.26 -7.86 5.79
C ILE A 188 -6.12 -8.86 5.69
N VAL A 189 -5.06 -8.68 6.48
CA VAL A 189 -3.99 -9.69 6.56
C VAL A 189 -4.53 -10.97 7.19
N GLU A 190 -4.11 -12.10 6.62
CA GLU A 190 -4.51 -13.42 7.12
C GLU A 190 -4.25 -13.56 8.64
N ASN A 191 -5.16 -14.23 9.32
CA ASN A 191 -5.11 -14.45 10.79
C ASN A 191 -5.14 -13.17 11.64
N HIS A 192 -5.62 -12.04 11.09
CA HIS A 192 -5.77 -10.83 11.90
C HIS A 192 -6.70 -11.10 13.12
N PRO A 193 -6.30 -10.71 14.35
CA PRO A 193 -7.00 -11.15 15.57
C PRO A 193 -8.46 -10.68 15.64
N THR A 194 -8.77 -9.49 15.16
CA THR A 194 -10.09 -8.86 15.36
C THR A 194 -10.82 -8.49 14.06
N ARG A 195 -10.11 -8.30 12.94
CA ARG A 195 -10.74 -7.89 11.69
C ARG A 195 -11.31 -9.09 10.95
N ARG A 196 -12.47 -8.87 10.34
CA ARG A 196 -13.18 -9.88 9.51
C ARG A 196 -13.74 -9.21 8.25
N PRO A 197 -13.93 -9.99 7.17
CA PRO A 197 -14.68 -9.51 6.01
C PRO A 197 -16.07 -9.04 6.41
N ASN A 198 -16.51 -7.94 5.82
CA ASN A 198 -17.85 -7.44 6.06
C ASN A 198 -18.91 -8.38 5.45
N GLY A 199 -19.87 -8.81 6.27
CA GLY A 199 -20.89 -9.78 5.86
C GLY A 199 -21.84 -9.28 4.77
N GLU A 200 -22.16 -7.99 4.73
CA GLU A 200 -23.01 -7.41 3.70
C GLU A 200 -22.31 -7.41 2.34
N LEU A 201 -21.01 -7.06 2.30
CA LEU A 201 -20.21 -7.13 1.08
C LEU A 201 -20.03 -8.59 0.60
N VAL A 202 -19.83 -9.54 1.52
CA VAL A 202 -19.78 -10.97 1.19
C VAL A 202 -21.07 -11.44 0.53
N ASN A 203 -22.23 -11.04 1.08
CA ASN A 203 -23.54 -11.44 0.58
C ASN A 203 -23.86 -10.83 -0.79
N MET A 204 -23.31 -9.64 -1.09
CA MET A 204 -23.51 -8.95 -2.36
C MET A 204 -22.56 -9.40 -3.47
N ALA A 205 -21.47 -10.08 -3.14
CA ALA A 205 -20.48 -10.55 -4.11
C ALA A 205 -20.83 -11.93 -4.70
N ASP A 206 -20.40 -12.19 -5.93
CA ASP A 206 -20.48 -13.51 -6.56
C ASP A 206 -19.39 -14.45 -6.03
N TRP A 207 -18.28 -13.89 -5.57
CA TRP A 207 -17.19 -14.58 -4.91
C TRP A 207 -16.42 -13.64 -3.98
N THR A 208 -15.74 -14.22 -3.00
CA THR A 208 -15.03 -13.47 -1.97
C THR A 208 -13.65 -14.06 -1.68
N ILE A 209 -12.65 -13.20 -1.53
CA ILE A 209 -11.36 -13.52 -0.90
C ILE A 209 -11.32 -12.78 0.44
N GLY A 210 -11.37 -13.54 1.53
CA GLY A 210 -11.54 -12.99 2.88
C GLY A 210 -10.29 -12.39 3.51
N SER A 211 -9.11 -12.61 2.93
CA SER A 211 -7.84 -12.09 3.45
C SER A 211 -6.74 -12.08 2.39
N ILE A 212 -5.71 -11.28 2.62
CA ILE A 212 -4.45 -11.25 1.88
C ILE A 212 -3.40 -11.96 2.74
N GLN A 213 -2.67 -12.89 2.15
CA GLN A 213 -1.65 -13.66 2.85
C GLN A 213 -0.36 -12.83 3.01
N GLU A 214 0.33 -13.01 4.13
CA GLU A 214 1.60 -12.32 4.36
C GLU A 214 2.64 -12.66 3.28
N ALA A 215 2.70 -13.92 2.87
CA ALA A 215 3.56 -14.36 1.77
C ALA A 215 3.30 -13.61 0.45
N GLU A 216 2.04 -13.29 0.14
CA GLU A 216 1.67 -12.53 -1.04
C GLU A 216 2.18 -11.08 -0.96
N LEU A 217 2.12 -10.47 0.23
CA LEU A 217 2.66 -9.13 0.48
C LEU A 217 4.18 -9.10 0.37
N ILE A 218 4.88 -10.11 0.88
CA ILE A 218 6.34 -10.26 0.77
C ILE A 218 6.75 -10.35 -0.69
N LEU A 219 6.12 -11.23 -1.46
CA LEU A 219 6.45 -11.49 -2.86
C LEU A 219 6.10 -10.34 -3.82
N SER A 220 5.27 -9.40 -3.38
CA SER A 220 4.78 -8.28 -4.19
C SER A 220 5.42 -6.94 -3.84
N GLN A 221 6.60 -6.92 -3.23
CA GLN A 221 7.26 -5.64 -2.92
C GLN A 221 7.87 -5.02 -4.17
N LEU A 222 7.76 -3.68 -4.30
CA LEU A 222 8.52 -2.91 -5.28
C LEU A 222 10.03 -2.98 -4.97
N PRO A 223 10.91 -2.86 -5.98
CA PRO A 223 12.34 -2.70 -5.73
C PRO A 223 12.61 -1.52 -4.79
N PRO A 224 13.53 -1.63 -3.82
CA PRO A 224 13.84 -0.53 -2.89
C PRO A 224 14.27 0.77 -3.58
N TYR A 225 14.78 0.65 -4.79
CA TYR A 225 15.17 1.74 -5.67
C TYR A 225 14.53 1.57 -7.04
N VAL A 226 13.75 2.55 -7.48
CA VAL A 226 13.17 2.58 -8.83
C VAL A 226 13.81 3.71 -9.62
N ALA A 227 14.60 3.36 -10.64
CA ALA A 227 15.34 4.32 -11.46
C ALA A 227 14.41 5.21 -12.29
N ASN A 228 14.75 6.50 -12.39
CA ASN A 228 14.10 7.44 -13.30
C ASN A 228 15.06 8.60 -13.63
N ARG A 229 15.04 9.08 -14.88
CA ARG A 229 15.86 10.21 -15.34
C ARG A 229 15.60 11.53 -14.56
N ARG A 230 14.38 11.73 -14.05
CA ARG A 230 13.98 12.91 -13.25
C ARG A 230 14.16 12.70 -11.74
N GLY A 231 15.07 11.82 -11.34
CA GLY A 231 15.31 11.38 -9.99
C GLY A 231 14.61 10.05 -9.66
N PRO A 232 15.22 9.20 -8.87
CA PRO A 232 14.68 7.91 -8.50
C PRO A 232 13.45 8.04 -7.57
N ALA A 233 12.74 6.92 -7.37
CA ALA A 233 11.87 6.72 -6.23
C ALA A 233 12.55 5.72 -5.29
N LEU A 234 12.60 6.05 -4.00
CA LEU A 234 13.30 5.28 -2.97
C LEU A 234 12.29 4.76 -1.94
N LYS A 235 12.46 3.50 -1.53
CA LYS A 235 11.71 2.97 -0.39
C LYS A 235 12.08 3.79 0.86
N PRO A 236 11.11 4.36 1.58
CA PRO A 236 11.36 5.07 2.83
C PRO A 236 12.04 4.17 3.86
N ILE A 237 13.02 4.70 4.59
CA ILE A 237 13.74 3.93 5.61
C ILE A 237 12.78 3.37 6.65
N SER A 238 11.82 4.16 7.09
CA SER A 238 10.77 3.77 8.05
C SER A 238 9.86 2.62 7.58
N TRP A 239 9.94 2.24 6.31
CA TRP A 239 9.15 1.17 5.72
C TRP A 239 9.91 -0.16 5.56
N PHE A 240 11.18 -0.21 5.97
CA PHE A 240 11.90 -1.48 6.10
C PHE A 240 11.52 -2.19 7.41
N LYS A 241 11.73 -3.50 7.45
CA LYS A 241 11.49 -4.30 8.65
C LYS A 241 12.42 -3.92 9.81
N TYR A 242 13.66 -3.55 9.49
CA TYR A 242 14.70 -3.15 10.43
C TYR A 242 15.24 -1.75 10.10
N PRO A 243 14.43 -0.69 10.30
CA PRO A 243 14.75 0.66 9.81
C PRO A 243 16.04 1.23 10.38
N VAL A 244 16.32 0.99 11.66
CA VAL A 244 17.54 1.51 12.32
C VAL A 244 18.81 0.92 11.68
N LYS A 245 18.81 -0.40 11.40
CA LYS A 245 19.97 -1.05 10.76
C LYS A 245 20.14 -0.58 9.30
N VAL A 246 19.04 -0.41 8.57
CA VAL A 246 19.08 0.14 7.21
C VAL A 246 19.62 1.56 7.22
N GLU A 247 19.18 2.40 8.15
CA GLU A 247 19.69 3.77 8.30
C GLU A 247 21.21 3.80 8.58
N GLU A 248 21.70 2.92 9.44
CA GLU A 248 23.14 2.78 9.72
C GLU A 248 23.93 2.36 8.46
N ILE A 249 23.44 1.34 7.73
CA ILE A 249 24.04 0.90 6.47
C ILE A 249 24.13 2.07 5.48
N LEU A 250 23.06 2.82 5.32
CA LEU A 250 22.99 3.92 4.38
C LEU A 250 23.88 5.10 4.81
N THR A 251 23.98 5.37 6.10
CA THR A 251 24.88 6.39 6.66
C THR A 251 26.34 6.04 6.37
N LEU A 252 26.75 4.79 6.62
CA LEU A 252 28.09 4.31 6.31
C LEU A 252 28.41 4.41 4.82
N LEU A 253 27.47 4.06 3.94
CA LEU A 253 27.62 4.13 2.49
C LEU A 253 27.53 5.56 1.94
N SER A 254 27.01 6.52 2.71
CA SER A 254 26.90 7.92 2.33
C SER A 254 28.05 8.81 2.82
N ASP A 255 29.01 8.24 3.49
CA ASP A 255 30.20 8.95 3.96
C ASP A 255 31.12 9.34 2.77
N LYS A 256 31.07 10.63 2.40
CA LYS A 256 31.79 11.16 1.24
C LYS A 256 33.30 11.07 1.37
N GLU A 257 33.82 11.13 2.58
CA GLU A 257 35.25 11.06 2.86
C GLU A 257 35.79 9.64 2.64
N VAL A 258 34.92 8.63 2.84
CA VAL A 258 35.25 7.21 2.72
C VAL A 258 35.01 6.66 1.32
N LEU A 259 33.90 7.05 0.68
CA LEU A 259 33.39 6.40 -0.53
C LEU A 259 33.40 7.28 -1.80
N GLY A 260 33.87 8.53 -1.71
CA GLY A 260 33.94 9.45 -2.84
C GLY A 260 32.58 9.91 -3.34
N SER A 261 32.00 9.34 -4.38
CA SER A 261 30.69 9.76 -4.88
C SER A 261 29.56 8.84 -4.38
N VAL A 262 28.96 9.22 -3.29
CA VAL A 262 27.85 8.61 -2.55
C VAL A 262 26.68 8.09 -3.40
N PRO A 263 26.14 8.82 -4.42
CA PRO A 263 24.94 8.34 -5.09
C PRO A 263 25.15 7.05 -5.87
N LYS A 264 26.35 6.78 -6.35
CA LYS A 264 26.62 5.61 -7.18
C LYS A 264 26.84 4.35 -6.32
N ALA A 265 27.67 4.45 -5.28
CA ALA A 265 27.90 3.33 -4.37
C ALA A 265 26.60 2.90 -3.67
N TRP A 266 25.76 3.85 -3.33
CA TRP A 266 24.44 3.64 -2.74
C TRP A 266 23.48 2.93 -3.70
N LYS A 267 23.43 3.40 -4.94
CA LYS A 267 22.67 2.77 -6.01
C LYS A 267 23.13 1.34 -6.25
N ASP A 268 24.42 1.18 -6.41
CA ASP A 268 25.02 -0.10 -6.71
C ASP A 268 24.78 -1.09 -5.56
N TYR A 269 24.88 -0.66 -4.32
CA TYR A 269 24.65 -1.50 -3.15
C TYR A 269 23.16 -1.87 -2.93
N LEU A 270 22.21 -0.98 -3.23
CA LEU A 270 20.77 -1.26 -3.12
C LEU A 270 20.17 -1.91 -4.36
N LEU A 271 20.84 -1.80 -5.51
CA LEU A 271 20.37 -2.29 -6.82
C LEU A 271 21.03 -3.58 -7.25
N THR A 272 22.21 -3.88 -6.72
CA THR A 272 22.94 -5.03 -7.23
C THR A 272 22.27 -6.31 -6.82
N ASP A 273 22.05 -7.08 -7.87
CA ASP A 273 22.00 -8.49 -7.96
C ASP A 273 22.95 -9.14 -6.91
N PRO A 274 22.55 -10.26 -6.29
CA PRO A 274 23.32 -11.02 -5.29
C PRO A 274 24.77 -11.36 -5.68
N HIS A 275 25.17 -11.00 -6.88
CA HIS A 275 26.54 -11.15 -7.40
C HIS A 275 27.49 -9.98 -7.09
N TYR A 276 27.04 -8.92 -6.40
CA TYR A 276 28.00 -7.93 -5.91
C TYR A 276 28.88 -8.59 -4.85
N LYS A 277 29.99 -9.15 -5.32
CA LYS A 277 31.00 -9.82 -4.50
C LYS A 277 31.71 -8.80 -3.64
N VAL A 278 31.05 -8.39 -2.59
CA VAL A 278 31.76 -7.78 -1.49
C VAL A 278 32.55 -8.92 -0.83
N LYS A 279 33.86 -8.87 -0.93
CA LYS A 279 34.78 -9.89 -0.41
C LYS A 279 34.43 -10.20 1.05
N GLY A 280 33.94 -11.40 1.33
CA GLY A 280 33.65 -11.87 2.69
C GLY A 280 32.18 -12.00 3.08
N LEU A 281 31.21 -11.56 2.28
CA LEU A 281 29.81 -11.96 2.52
C LEU A 281 29.63 -13.43 2.12
N PRO A 282 28.94 -14.22 2.96
CA PRO A 282 28.49 -15.53 2.54
C PRO A 282 27.71 -15.40 1.23
N GLU A 283 27.86 -16.34 0.31
CA GLU A 283 27.05 -16.39 -0.91
C GLU A 283 25.58 -16.64 -0.51
N HIS A 284 24.83 -15.57 -0.33
CA HIS A 284 23.41 -15.66 -0.16
C HIS A 284 22.76 -15.89 -1.52
N LYS A 285 21.92 -16.91 -1.63
CA LYS A 285 21.11 -17.20 -2.84
C LYS A 285 19.91 -16.26 -3.00
N CYS A 286 19.78 -15.24 -2.15
CA CYS A 286 18.69 -14.30 -2.09
C CYS A 286 19.13 -12.89 -2.50
N SER A 287 18.18 -12.06 -2.90
CA SER A 287 18.44 -10.66 -3.26
C SER A 287 18.83 -9.83 -2.05
N LEU A 288 19.48 -8.67 -2.26
CA LEU A 288 19.75 -7.72 -1.18
C LEU A 288 18.45 -7.27 -0.49
N ALA A 289 17.35 -7.12 -1.24
CA ALA A 289 16.06 -6.78 -0.66
C ALA A 289 15.56 -7.84 0.33
N ASP A 290 15.80 -9.12 0.03
CA ASP A 290 15.46 -10.23 0.93
C ASP A 290 16.35 -10.19 2.18
N LEU A 291 17.67 -9.97 2.02
CA LEU A 291 18.61 -9.84 3.14
C LEU A 291 18.25 -8.69 4.09
N LEU A 292 17.82 -7.54 3.55
CA LEU A 292 17.41 -6.40 4.36
C LEU A 292 16.09 -6.63 5.14
N ASN A 293 15.35 -7.66 4.82
CA ASN A 293 14.11 -8.07 5.49
C ASN A 293 14.29 -9.33 6.37
N ASP A 294 15.45 -10.00 6.30
CA ASP A 294 15.82 -11.12 7.16
C ASP A 294 16.69 -10.66 8.33
N GLU A 295 16.51 -11.24 9.51
CA GLU A 295 17.20 -10.79 10.74
C GLU A 295 18.70 -11.06 10.68
N GLN A 296 19.09 -12.26 10.26
CA GLN A 296 20.50 -12.60 10.11
C GLN A 296 21.10 -11.92 8.89
N GLY A 297 20.35 -11.88 7.80
CA GLY A 297 20.78 -11.24 6.55
C GLY A 297 21.16 -9.77 6.73
N ILE A 298 20.33 -8.99 7.43
CA ILE A 298 20.64 -7.57 7.66
C ILE A 298 21.83 -7.36 8.60
N GLU A 299 22.05 -8.25 9.58
CA GLU A 299 23.26 -8.22 10.41
C GLU A 299 24.51 -8.49 9.58
N ASP A 300 24.50 -9.50 8.72
CA ASP A 300 25.61 -9.83 7.84
C ASP A 300 25.94 -8.65 6.92
N VAL A 301 24.91 -8.01 6.35
CA VAL A 301 25.06 -6.80 5.52
C VAL A 301 25.66 -5.64 6.32
N LEU A 302 25.21 -5.43 7.55
CA LEU A 302 25.70 -4.34 8.41
C LEU A 302 27.18 -4.55 8.81
N ILE A 303 27.53 -5.76 9.28
CA ILE A 303 28.92 -6.12 9.63
C ILE A 303 29.84 -5.89 8.41
N HIS A 304 29.40 -6.33 7.25
CA HIS A 304 30.17 -6.18 6.03
C HIS A 304 30.31 -4.72 5.60
N THR A 305 29.25 -3.91 5.71
CA THR A 305 29.28 -2.48 5.38
C THR A 305 30.25 -1.72 6.30
N ARG A 306 30.29 -2.05 7.60
CA ARG A 306 31.26 -1.49 8.55
C ARG A 306 32.68 -1.83 8.16
N ALA A 307 32.98 -3.12 7.87
CA ALA A 307 34.29 -3.56 7.45
C ALA A 307 34.74 -2.89 6.14
N PHE A 308 33.81 -2.71 5.19
CA PHE A 308 34.09 -2.01 3.95
C PHE A 308 34.40 -0.52 4.16
N ALA A 309 33.63 0.15 5.01
CA ALA A 309 33.87 1.54 5.35
C ALA A 309 35.25 1.74 6.06
N GLU A 310 35.60 0.85 6.98
CA GLU A 310 36.93 0.86 7.66
C GLU A 310 38.06 0.62 6.65
N PHE A 311 37.92 -0.35 5.76
CA PHE A 311 38.88 -0.61 4.71
C PHE A 311 39.13 0.63 3.83
N LYS A 312 38.02 1.30 3.42
CA LYS A 312 38.14 2.53 2.62
C LYS A 312 38.82 3.67 3.36
N ARG A 313 38.57 3.86 4.67
CA ARG A 313 39.26 4.85 5.49
C ARG A 313 40.75 4.57 5.65
N SER A 314 41.16 3.31 5.63
CA SER A 314 42.57 2.90 5.73
C SER A 314 43.34 3.04 4.41
N GLN A 315 42.67 3.24 3.28
CA GLN A 315 43.36 3.49 2.01
C GLN A 315 43.79 4.96 1.94
N PRO A 316 45.05 5.25 1.60
CA PRO A 316 45.47 6.63 1.36
C PRO A 316 44.65 7.20 0.20
N ASN A 317 44.17 8.45 0.37
CA ASN A 317 43.51 9.17 -0.72
C ASN A 317 44.51 9.30 -1.89
N GLU A 318 44.29 8.57 -2.99
CA GLU A 318 44.97 8.79 -4.26
C GLU A 318 44.47 10.08 -4.94
#